data_ec18fe00d1b9a1b94d997abcae470c2a
#
_entry.id   ec18fe00d1b9a1b94d997abcae470c2a
#
_cell.length_a   1.000
_cell.length_b   1.000
_cell.length_c   1.000
_cell.angle_alpha   90.00
_cell.angle_beta   90.00
_cell.angle_gamma   90.00
#
_symmetry.space_group_name_H-M   'P 1'
#
loop_
_entity.id
_entity.type
_entity.pdbx_description
1 polymer ?
#
loop_
_entity_poly.entity_id
_entity_poly.type
_entity_poly.pdbx_seq_one_letter_code
_entity_poly.pdbx_strand_id
1 'polypeptide(L)'
;MPRRLFKRYMPDPTSIREHKSLRFLGTLLHDPNLWHLNRHSVARAMAVGLFAAFMPIPAQMLLAAVLAISVRGNMPIAVSLVWLTNPITMPPVFFCTYQIGAWLMSVPARTLPDELTWEWISGELSTLWQPFLLGSVVAGLVLGALAYCLTMLYWRWWVSRQWRRRKQSRL
;
A
#
# COMPACT_ATOMS: atom_id res chain seq x y z
N MET A 1 -2.38 -17.97 -15.66
CA MET A 1 -1.09 -17.33 -15.34
C MET A 1 -1.35 -16.16 -14.41
N PRO A 2 -0.65 -16.00 -13.26
CA PRO A 2 -0.88 -14.88 -12.35
C PRO A 2 -0.70 -13.53 -13.05
N ARG A 3 0.18 -13.44 -14.05
CA ARG A 3 0.36 -12.25 -14.88
C ARG A 3 -0.92 -11.76 -15.57
N ARG A 4 -1.85 -12.67 -15.96
CA ARG A 4 -3.11 -12.27 -16.60
C ARG A 4 -4.06 -11.60 -15.63
N LEU A 5 -4.12 -12.06 -14.37
CA LEU A 5 -4.94 -11.44 -13.33
C LEU A 5 -4.43 -10.03 -13.01
N PHE A 6 -3.13 -9.88 -12.75
CA PHE A 6 -2.55 -8.57 -12.49
C PHE A 6 -2.72 -7.60 -13.66
N LYS A 7 -2.56 -8.08 -14.90
CA LYS A 7 -2.73 -7.25 -16.10
C LYS A 7 -4.18 -6.77 -16.30
N ARG A 8 -5.17 -7.52 -15.80
CA ARG A 8 -6.60 -7.15 -15.90
C ARG A 8 -6.99 -6.02 -14.94
N TYR A 9 -6.35 -5.96 -13.76
CA TYR A 9 -6.63 -4.96 -12.71
C TYR A 9 -5.60 -3.84 -12.66
N MET A 10 -4.58 -3.89 -13.51
CA MET A 10 -3.55 -2.87 -13.56
C MET A 10 -4.09 -1.64 -14.32
N PRO A 11 -4.02 -0.45 -13.72
CA PRO A 11 -4.34 0.78 -14.45
C PRO A 11 -3.41 0.96 -15.64
N ASP A 12 -3.88 1.66 -16.65
CA ASP A 12 -3.12 1.91 -17.85
C ASP A 12 -1.83 2.67 -17.51
N PRO A 13 -0.65 2.20 -17.96
CA PRO A 13 0.61 2.89 -17.76
C PRO A 13 0.60 4.36 -18.20
N THR A 14 -0.17 4.70 -19.21
CA THR A 14 -0.30 6.08 -19.71
C THR A 14 -0.99 6.98 -18.69
N SER A 15 -2.08 6.53 -18.09
CA SER A 15 -2.81 7.31 -17.08
C SER A 15 -1.98 7.59 -15.82
N ILE A 16 -1.10 6.65 -15.43
CA ILE A 16 -0.20 6.85 -14.29
C ILE A 16 0.91 7.85 -14.66
N ARG A 17 1.46 7.77 -15.88
CA ARG A 17 2.52 8.68 -16.34
C ARG A 17 2.04 10.13 -16.47
N GLU A 18 0.78 10.31 -16.84
CA GLU A 18 0.16 11.64 -17.04
C GLU A 18 -0.38 12.26 -15.76
N HIS A 19 -0.41 11.51 -14.65
CA HIS A 19 -0.93 12.01 -13.39
C HIS A 19 -0.08 13.16 -12.86
N LYS A 20 -0.72 14.30 -12.57
CA LYS A 20 -0.04 15.56 -12.15
C LYS A 20 0.97 15.37 -11.03
N SER A 21 0.62 14.56 -10.02
CA SER A 21 1.47 14.27 -8.85
C SER A 21 2.71 13.44 -9.16
N LEU A 22 2.73 12.71 -10.29
CA LEU A 22 3.82 11.83 -10.70
C LEU A 22 4.68 12.43 -11.80
N ARG A 23 4.21 13.48 -12.45
CA ARG A 23 4.93 14.18 -13.52
C ARG A 23 6.28 14.74 -13.07
N PHE A 24 6.42 15.04 -11.78
CA PHE A 24 7.67 15.47 -11.15
C PHE A 24 8.80 14.42 -11.25
N LEU A 25 8.46 13.13 -11.32
CA LEU A 25 9.44 12.03 -11.41
C LEU A 25 10.05 11.87 -12.81
N GLY A 26 9.56 12.58 -13.82
CA GLY A 26 10.16 12.76 -15.16
C GLY A 26 10.70 11.46 -15.76
N THR A 27 12.01 11.45 -16.04
CA THR A 27 12.71 10.33 -16.68
C THR A 27 12.73 9.03 -15.88
N LEU A 28 12.58 9.08 -14.54
CA LEU A 28 12.53 7.88 -13.69
C LEU A 28 11.29 7.01 -13.98
N LEU A 29 10.19 7.61 -14.45
CA LEU A 29 8.99 6.88 -14.87
C LEU A 29 9.19 6.04 -16.13
N HIS A 30 10.26 6.29 -16.89
CA HIS A 30 10.53 5.59 -18.16
C HIS A 30 11.37 4.32 -17.97
N ASP A 31 11.82 4.00 -16.74
CA ASP A 31 12.55 2.76 -16.48
C ASP A 31 11.65 1.55 -16.75
N PRO A 32 11.98 0.70 -17.77
CA PRO A 32 11.17 -0.47 -18.10
C PRO A 32 11.02 -1.45 -16.93
N ASN A 33 11.98 -1.47 -16.00
CA ASN A 33 11.98 -2.39 -14.87
C ASN A 33 10.82 -2.11 -13.89
N LEU A 34 10.37 -0.86 -13.79
CA LEU A 34 9.23 -0.47 -12.93
C LEU A 34 7.88 -1.00 -13.44
N TRP A 35 7.84 -1.39 -14.71
CA TRP A 35 6.63 -1.90 -15.38
C TRP A 35 6.64 -3.43 -15.53
N HIS A 36 7.74 -4.08 -15.18
CA HIS A 36 7.90 -5.52 -15.36
C HIS A 36 7.20 -6.30 -14.25
N LEU A 37 6.37 -7.26 -14.65
CA LEU A 37 5.66 -8.17 -13.73
C LEU A 37 6.51 -9.41 -13.44
N ASN A 38 7.30 -9.35 -12.39
CA ASN A 38 7.99 -10.50 -11.83
C ASN A 38 7.62 -10.67 -10.33
N ARG A 39 7.90 -11.83 -9.76
CA ARG A 39 7.54 -12.14 -8.37
C ARG A 39 8.08 -11.13 -7.35
N HIS A 40 9.33 -10.70 -7.53
CA HIS A 40 9.97 -9.77 -6.60
C HIS A 40 9.48 -8.34 -6.78
N SER A 41 9.31 -7.90 -8.03
CA SER A 41 8.79 -6.57 -8.34
C SER A 41 7.36 -6.40 -7.83
N VAL A 42 6.49 -7.41 -8.02
CA VAL A 42 5.12 -7.39 -7.51
C VAL A 42 5.09 -7.43 -5.98
N ALA A 43 5.87 -8.31 -5.34
CA ALA A 43 5.90 -8.41 -3.88
C ALA A 43 6.39 -7.11 -3.21
N ARG A 44 7.44 -6.48 -3.77
CA ARG A 44 7.94 -5.19 -3.29
C ARG A 44 6.88 -4.08 -3.47
N ALA A 45 6.21 -4.06 -4.61
CA ALA A 45 5.13 -3.12 -4.88
C ALA A 45 3.97 -3.26 -3.90
N MET A 46 3.56 -4.50 -3.59
CA MET A 46 2.53 -4.79 -2.58
C MET A 46 2.93 -4.25 -1.20
N ALA A 47 4.19 -4.46 -0.80
CA ALA A 47 4.71 -3.97 0.47
C ALA A 47 4.67 -2.45 0.57
N VAL A 48 5.30 -1.75 -0.39
CA VAL A 48 5.44 -0.29 -0.31
C VAL A 48 4.13 0.43 -0.64
N GLY A 49 3.29 -0.14 -1.50
CA GLY A 49 1.99 0.43 -1.83
C GLY A 49 1.03 0.38 -0.65
N LEU A 50 0.98 -0.76 0.08
CA LEU A 50 0.21 -0.84 1.33
C LEU A 50 0.80 0.07 2.41
N PHE A 51 2.11 0.10 2.60
CA PHE A 51 2.73 1.03 3.52
C PHE A 51 2.29 2.47 3.23
N ALA A 52 2.41 2.91 1.98
CA ALA A 52 2.01 4.26 1.58
C ALA A 52 0.52 4.53 1.79
N ALA A 53 -0.35 3.52 1.55
CA ALA A 53 -1.79 3.66 1.75
C ALA A 53 -2.16 3.95 3.22
N PHE A 54 -1.38 3.46 4.18
CA PHE A 54 -1.62 3.71 5.60
C PHE A 54 -1.02 5.03 6.11
N MET A 55 -0.19 5.71 5.31
CA MET A 55 0.37 7.01 5.71
C MET A 55 -0.69 8.11 5.60
N PRO A 56 -0.95 8.87 6.68
CA PRO A 56 -1.93 9.96 6.68
C PRO A 56 -1.37 11.24 6.04
N ILE A 57 -0.97 11.15 4.79
CA ILE A 57 -0.40 12.29 4.06
C ILE A 57 -1.15 12.49 2.72
N PRO A 58 -1.36 13.75 2.30
CA PRO A 58 -2.10 14.03 1.06
C PRO A 58 -1.37 13.55 -0.20
N ALA A 59 -0.06 13.34 -0.14
CA ALA A 59 0.77 12.93 -1.28
C ALA A 59 1.08 11.41 -1.29
N GLN A 60 0.14 10.57 -0.84
CA GLN A 60 0.32 9.10 -0.77
C GLN A 60 0.74 8.48 -2.10
N MET A 61 0.18 8.94 -3.23
CA MET A 61 0.55 8.43 -4.56
C MET A 61 2.02 8.72 -4.89
N LEU A 62 2.51 9.91 -4.53
CA LEU A 62 3.91 10.28 -4.73
C LEU A 62 4.82 9.44 -3.83
N LEU A 63 4.45 9.26 -2.56
CA LEU A 63 5.17 8.39 -1.63
C LEU A 63 5.26 6.96 -2.17
N ALA A 64 4.15 6.38 -2.61
CA ALA A 64 4.12 5.04 -3.18
C ALA A 64 5.02 4.91 -4.42
N ALA A 65 5.00 5.91 -5.30
CA ALA A 65 5.84 5.94 -6.50
C ALA A 65 7.33 6.03 -6.15
N VAL A 66 7.72 6.93 -5.25
CA VAL A 66 9.12 7.09 -4.80
C VAL A 66 9.62 5.81 -4.13
N LEU A 67 8.83 5.22 -3.26
CA LEU A 67 9.18 3.94 -2.61
C LEU A 67 9.26 2.81 -3.62
N ALA A 68 8.34 2.73 -4.59
CA ALA A 68 8.39 1.71 -5.65
C ALA A 68 9.66 1.81 -6.49
N ILE A 69 10.08 3.02 -6.84
CA ILE A 69 11.35 3.27 -7.54
C ILE A 69 12.53 2.80 -6.69
N SER A 70 12.58 3.20 -5.43
CA SER A 70 13.69 2.90 -4.51
C SER A 70 13.91 1.40 -4.32
N VAL A 71 12.82 0.62 -4.20
CA VAL A 71 12.88 -0.83 -4.04
C VAL A 71 12.82 -1.60 -5.37
N ARG A 72 12.80 -0.91 -6.51
CA ARG A 72 12.60 -1.49 -7.84
C ARG A 72 11.34 -2.38 -7.90
N GLY A 73 10.27 -1.90 -7.29
CA GLY A 73 8.94 -2.51 -7.30
C GLY A 73 8.14 -2.11 -8.53
N ASN A 74 7.04 -2.83 -8.79
CA ASN A 74 6.14 -2.48 -9.89
C ASN A 74 5.31 -1.24 -9.51
N MET A 75 5.60 -0.11 -10.15
CA MET A 75 5.00 1.18 -9.83
C MET A 75 3.47 1.20 -10.00
N PRO A 76 2.87 0.71 -11.10
CA PRO A 76 1.42 0.66 -11.24
C PRO A 76 0.72 -0.03 -10.07
N ILE A 77 1.26 -1.14 -9.60
CA ILE A 77 0.70 -1.88 -8.47
C ILE A 77 0.81 -1.06 -7.18
N ALA A 78 1.98 -0.47 -6.91
CA ALA A 78 2.18 0.32 -5.69
C ALA A 78 1.25 1.53 -5.62
N VAL A 79 1.14 2.28 -6.73
CA VAL A 79 0.27 3.47 -6.82
C VAL A 79 -1.21 3.09 -6.74
N SER A 80 -1.61 1.97 -7.37
CA SER A 80 -3.01 1.50 -7.30
C SER A 80 -3.44 1.13 -5.88
N LEU A 81 -2.53 0.61 -5.07
CA LEU A 81 -2.83 0.22 -3.69
C LEU A 81 -3.14 1.40 -2.77
N VAL A 82 -2.71 2.61 -3.13
CA VAL A 82 -3.07 3.83 -2.39
C VAL A 82 -4.58 4.06 -2.37
N TRP A 83 -5.30 3.62 -3.41
CA TRP A 83 -6.77 3.71 -3.46
C TRP A 83 -7.48 2.78 -2.45
N LEU A 84 -6.74 1.94 -1.74
CA LEU A 84 -7.27 1.19 -0.60
C LEU A 84 -7.82 2.14 0.48
N THR A 85 -7.15 3.26 0.70
CA THR A 85 -7.64 4.36 1.53
C THR A 85 -8.32 5.41 0.65
N ASN A 86 -9.62 5.39 0.66
CA ASN A 86 -10.51 6.33 -0.02
C ASN A 86 -11.44 6.98 1.01
N PRO A 87 -12.21 7.99 0.67
CA PRO A 87 -13.09 8.67 1.64
C PRO A 87 -14.02 7.76 2.44
N ILE A 88 -14.40 6.60 1.90
CA ILE A 88 -15.27 5.62 2.57
C ILE A 88 -14.46 4.76 3.55
N THR A 89 -13.27 4.31 3.14
CA THR A 89 -12.44 3.41 3.95
C THR A 89 -11.50 4.15 4.91
N MET A 90 -11.23 5.43 4.68
CA MET A 90 -10.39 6.26 5.55
C MET A 90 -10.83 6.23 7.02
N PRO A 91 -12.10 6.52 7.37
CA PRO A 91 -12.49 6.58 8.78
C PRO A 91 -12.20 5.28 9.54
N PRO A 92 -12.64 4.09 9.10
CA PRO A 92 -12.35 2.86 9.83
C PRO A 92 -10.86 2.51 9.85
N VAL A 93 -10.12 2.74 8.75
CA VAL A 93 -8.68 2.46 8.70
C VAL A 93 -7.94 3.35 9.68
N PHE A 94 -8.20 4.64 9.67
CA PHE A 94 -7.53 5.60 10.56
C PHE A 94 -7.90 5.42 12.02
N PHE A 95 -9.14 5.03 12.30
CA PHE A 95 -9.52 4.64 13.65
C PHE A 95 -8.72 3.43 14.14
N CYS A 96 -8.58 2.38 13.32
CA CYS A 96 -7.78 1.21 13.68
C CYS A 96 -6.30 1.57 13.89
N THR A 97 -5.73 2.41 13.03
CA THR A 97 -4.32 2.85 13.17
C THR A 97 -4.13 3.67 14.45
N TYR A 98 -5.07 4.56 14.77
CA TYR A 98 -5.03 5.31 16.03
C TYR A 98 -5.08 4.37 17.24
N GLN A 99 -5.96 3.38 17.26
CA GLN A 99 -6.05 2.39 18.35
C GLN A 99 -4.74 1.61 18.54
N ILE A 100 -4.10 1.20 17.44
CA ILE A 100 -2.81 0.53 17.49
C ILE A 100 -1.75 1.44 18.12
N GLY A 101 -1.70 2.70 17.71
CA GLY A 101 -0.74 3.65 18.27
C GLY A 101 -1.01 4.01 19.73
N ALA A 102 -2.28 4.20 20.11
CA ALA A 102 -2.67 4.45 21.49
C ALA A 102 -2.30 3.27 22.40
N TRP A 103 -2.53 2.05 21.93
CA TRP A 103 -2.13 0.84 22.65
C TRP A 103 -0.59 0.77 22.83
N LEU A 104 0.18 1.06 21.79
CA LEU A 104 1.63 1.03 21.83
C LEU A 104 2.22 2.11 22.75
N MET A 105 1.57 3.26 22.82
CA MET A 105 1.99 4.37 23.67
C MET A 105 1.42 4.29 25.10
N SER A 106 0.62 3.25 25.40
CA SER A 106 -0.08 3.11 26.69
C SER A 106 -0.94 4.32 27.03
N VAL A 107 -1.45 5.03 26.01
CA VAL A 107 -2.38 6.15 26.18
C VAL A 107 -3.80 5.56 26.18
N PRO A 108 -4.66 5.94 27.15
CA PRO A 108 -6.03 5.46 27.14
C PRO A 108 -6.71 5.88 25.83
N ALA A 109 -7.26 4.90 25.11
CA ALA A 109 -8.00 5.16 23.88
C ALA A 109 -9.20 6.03 24.21
N ARG A 110 -9.25 7.22 23.61
CA ARG A 110 -10.37 8.13 23.81
C ARG A 110 -11.53 7.71 22.92
N THR A 111 -12.72 7.73 23.46
CA THR A 111 -13.95 7.57 22.68
C THR A 111 -14.16 8.84 21.84
N LEU A 112 -14.60 8.65 20.61
CA LEU A 112 -15.03 9.78 19.80
C LEU A 112 -16.19 10.48 20.50
N PRO A 113 -16.21 11.82 20.59
CA PRO A 113 -17.35 12.55 21.13
C PRO A 113 -18.57 12.36 20.22
N ASP A 114 -19.76 12.49 20.81
CA ASP A 114 -21.03 12.39 20.06
C ASP A 114 -21.17 13.48 18.99
N GLU A 115 -20.49 14.63 19.19
CA GLU A 115 -20.44 15.72 18.23
C GLU A 115 -18.99 16.13 17.93
N LEU A 116 -18.61 16.05 16.65
CA LEU A 116 -17.31 16.49 16.15
C LEU A 116 -17.36 18.02 15.93
N THR A 117 -17.04 18.78 16.96
CA THR A 117 -16.91 20.24 16.84
C THR A 117 -15.50 20.62 16.37
N TRP A 118 -15.41 21.72 15.63
CA TRP A 118 -14.12 22.24 15.14
C TRP A 118 -13.14 22.57 16.29
N GLU A 119 -13.68 23.08 17.39
CA GLU A 119 -12.91 23.38 18.60
C GLU A 119 -12.30 22.12 19.22
N TRP A 120 -13.08 21.04 19.28
CA TRP A 120 -12.60 19.74 19.76
C TRP A 120 -11.50 19.20 18.84
N ILE A 121 -11.70 19.22 17.51
CA ILE A 121 -10.71 18.74 16.54
C ILE A 121 -9.39 19.52 16.67
N SER A 122 -9.43 20.84 16.77
CA SER A 122 -8.24 21.67 16.87
C SER A 122 -7.49 21.50 18.20
N GLY A 123 -8.20 21.34 19.29
CA GLY A 123 -7.62 21.11 20.63
C GLY A 123 -7.00 19.72 20.79
N GLU A 124 -7.68 18.70 20.30
CA GLU A 124 -7.24 17.30 20.41
C GLU A 124 -6.21 16.90 19.34
N LEU A 125 -6.15 17.59 18.20
CA LEU A 125 -5.23 17.26 17.11
C LEU A 125 -3.77 17.23 17.60
N SER A 126 -3.42 18.10 18.53
CA SER A 126 -2.08 18.17 19.12
C SER A 126 -1.71 16.94 19.99
N THR A 127 -2.70 16.20 20.48
CA THR A 127 -2.50 15.00 21.30
C THR A 127 -2.74 13.71 20.54
N LEU A 128 -3.62 13.74 19.52
CA LEU A 128 -4.00 12.57 18.75
C LEU A 128 -3.00 12.22 17.62
N TRP A 129 -2.24 13.19 17.14
CA TRP A 129 -1.37 12.98 15.97
C TRP A 129 -0.23 11.98 16.24
N GLN A 130 0.31 11.95 17.45
CA GLN A 130 1.43 11.06 17.80
C GLN A 130 1.02 9.58 17.75
N PRO A 131 -0.03 9.13 18.50
CA PRO A 131 -0.48 7.75 18.39
C PRO A 131 -0.99 7.41 16.99
N PHE A 132 -1.64 8.35 16.31
CA PHE A 132 -2.13 8.15 14.96
C PHE A 132 -1.00 7.90 13.95
N LEU A 133 0.06 8.71 13.97
CA LEU A 133 1.23 8.51 13.11
C LEU A 133 1.97 7.21 13.44
N LEU A 134 2.23 6.97 14.72
CA LEU A 134 2.91 5.75 15.15
C LEU A 134 2.13 4.50 14.72
N GLY A 135 0.84 4.48 14.97
CA GLY A 135 -0.01 3.36 14.56
C GLY A 135 -0.09 3.18 13.06
N SER A 136 -0.13 4.27 12.29
CA SER A 136 -0.11 4.24 10.83
C SER A 136 1.19 3.64 10.28
N VAL A 137 2.33 4.05 10.84
CA VAL A 137 3.64 3.50 10.46
C VAL A 137 3.71 2.02 10.80
N VAL A 138 3.35 1.64 12.02
CA VAL A 138 3.39 0.23 12.47
C VAL A 138 2.44 -0.64 11.66
N ALA A 139 1.19 -0.22 11.50
CA ALA A 139 0.21 -0.95 10.68
C ALA A 139 0.68 -1.08 9.23
N GLY A 140 1.16 0.01 8.64
CA GLY A 140 1.68 0.02 7.27
C GLY A 140 2.88 -0.93 7.09
N LEU A 141 3.83 -0.94 8.03
CA LEU A 141 4.98 -1.85 8.01
C LEU A 141 4.56 -3.32 8.15
N VAL A 142 3.71 -3.62 9.13
CA VAL A 142 3.23 -4.99 9.38
C VAL A 142 2.44 -5.52 8.18
N LEU A 143 1.46 -4.76 7.70
CA LEU A 143 0.65 -5.16 6.56
C LEU A 143 1.45 -5.20 5.26
N GLY A 144 2.39 -4.28 5.07
CA GLY A 144 3.33 -4.30 3.95
C GLY A 144 4.21 -5.55 3.96
N ALA A 145 4.79 -5.91 5.10
CA ALA A 145 5.58 -7.12 5.26
C ALA A 145 4.75 -8.40 5.02
N LEU A 146 3.55 -8.46 5.60
CA LEU A 146 2.61 -9.56 5.36
C LEU A 146 2.25 -9.69 3.87
N ALA A 147 1.94 -8.60 3.21
CA ALA A 147 1.62 -8.61 1.78
C ALA A 147 2.81 -9.06 0.92
N TYR A 148 4.03 -8.67 1.27
CA TYR A 148 5.24 -9.18 0.63
C TYR A 148 5.34 -10.69 0.76
N CYS A 149 5.26 -11.20 1.98
CA CYS A 149 5.34 -12.64 2.27
C CYS A 149 4.23 -13.43 1.56
N LEU A 150 2.98 -12.97 1.67
CA LEU A 150 1.84 -13.63 1.02
C LEU A 150 1.98 -13.65 -0.51
N THR A 151 2.44 -12.55 -1.12
CA THR A 151 2.68 -12.48 -2.56
C THR A 151 3.76 -13.48 -2.99
N MET A 152 4.85 -13.58 -2.24
CA MET A 152 5.93 -14.52 -2.52
C MET A 152 5.49 -15.97 -2.36
N LEU A 153 4.73 -16.29 -1.30
CA LEU A 153 4.17 -17.62 -1.06
C LEU A 153 3.17 -18.03 -2.14
N TYR A 154 2.23 -17.12 -2.47
CA TYR A 154 1.25 -17.33 -3.54
C TYR A 154 1.93 -17.63 -4.88
N TRP A 155 2.96 -16.87 -5.24
CA TRP A 155 3.69 -17.08 -6.48
C TRP A 155 4.42 -18.41 -6.51
N ARG A 156 5.06 -18.78 -5.39
CA ARG A 156 5.74 -20.06 -5.23
C ARG A 156 4.77 -21.23 -5.35
N TRP A 157 3.64 -21.16 -4.65
CA TRP A 157 2.59 -22.18 -4.72
C TRP A 157 2.03 -22.33 -6.15
N TRP A 158 1.74 -21.21 -6.82
CA TRP A 158 1.22 -21.21 -8.18
C TRP A 158 2.18 -21.87 -9.17
N VAL A 159 3.47 -21.52 -9.14
CA VAL A 159 4.50 -22.11 -10.01
C VAL A 159 4.60 -23.61 -9.76
N SER A 160 4.68 -24.04 -8.51
CA SER A 160 4.75 -25.46 -8.13
C SER A 160 3.55 -26.26 -8.64
N ARG A 161 2.34 -25.67 -8.55
CA ARG A 161 1.11 -26.30 -9.05
C ARG A 161 1.13 -26.48 -10.58
N GLN A 162 1.65 -25.50 -11.30
CA GLN A 162 1.76 -25.61 -12.77
C GLN A 162 2.77 -26.67 -13.21
N TRP A 163 3.89 -26.79 -12.48
CA TRP A 163 4.88 -27.83 -12.76
C TRP A 163 4.31 -29.23 -12.58
N ARG A 164 3.56 -29.47 -11.51
CA ARG A 164 2.88 -30.75 -11.26
C ARG A 164 1.90 -31.10 -12.37
N ARG A 165 1.08 -30.16 -12.83
CA ARG A 165 0.13 -30.38 -13.94
C ARG A 165 0.82 -30.72 -15.25
N ARG A 166 1.94 -30.07 -15.58
CA ARG A 166 2.70 -30.36 -16.80
C ARG A 166 3.38 -31.73 -16.75
N LYS A 167 3.79 -32.21 -15.58
CA LYS A 167 4.38 -33.52 -15.41
C LYS A 167 3.34 -34.62 -15.63
N GLN A 168 2.11 -34.41 -15.15
CA GLN A 168 1.00 -35.37 -15.35
C GLN A 168 0.50 -35.46 -16.80
N SER A 169 0.61 -34.40 -17.59
CA SER A 169 0.21 -34.40 -18.99
C SER A 169 1.26 -34.98 -19.95
N ARG A 170 2.42 -35.38 -19.45
CA ARG A 170 3.51 -35.99 -20.22
C ARG A 170 3.68 -37.51 -19.96
N LEU A 171 2.90 -38.04 -19.00
CA LEU A 171 2.71 -39.47 -18.73
C LEU A 171 1.46 -39.98 -19.38
#